data_9ea0201515c9bc874bc0470e32f5e934
#
_entry.id   9ea0201515c9bc874bc0470e32f5e934
#
_cell.length_a   1.000
_cell.length_b   1.000
_cell.length_c   1.000
_cell.angle_alpha   90.00
_cell.angle_beta   90.00
_cell.angle_gamma   90.00
#
_symmetry.space_group_name_H-M   'P 1'
#
loop_
_entity.id
_entity.type
_entity.pdbx_description
1 polymer ?
#
loop_
_entity_poly.entity_id
_entity_poly.type
_entity_poly.pdbx_seq_one_letter_code
_entity_poly.pdbx_strand_id
1 'polypeptide(L)'
;MCLLLVSFGVYGQVSEADTVGQSAYPFISYEADTLINPAQLQPFFDKLLKLENGDSSQLSILHIGDSHMQADFLSRQVRTRFQQRFGNAGRGLVFPLRVAGTNEPTDYRSASNVNWTTGKIVGQNRDPEPGISGISVRTSQSGGYIDITTLNHDDLDYAFDQVTLIHAKDSLQFDCRITDSELKFGYLMSAADTENGTYQTWVPFTKPTNFVRIQAEQTSESQNAATFSG
;
A
#
# COMPACT_ATOMS: atom_id res chain seq x y z
N MET A 1 14.03 -61.24 -4.95
CA MET A 1 14.13 -59.94 -4.25
C MET A 1 13.10 -59.02 -4.89
N CYS A 2 11.93 -58.96 -4.27
CA CYS A 2 10.77 -58.22 -4.81
C CYS A 2 10.78 -56.79 -4.22
N LEU A 3 10.94 -55.77 -5.06
CA LEU A 3 10.94 -54.39 -4.65
C LEU A 3 9.51 -53.86 -4.68
N LEU A 4 8.94 -53.61 -3.52
CA LEU A 4 7.60 -52.98 -3.37
C LEU A 4 7.78 -51.45 -3.42
N LEU A 5 7.36 -50.84 -4.50
CA LEU A 5 7.24 -49.39 -4.62
C LEU A 5 5.90 -48.95 -4.01
N VAL A 6 5.96 -48.33 -2.82
CA VAL A 6 4.81 -47.69 -2.18
C VAL A 6 4.83 -46.21 -2.62
N SER A 7 3.92 -45.83 -3.51
CA SER A 7 3.67 -44.45 -3.83
C SER A 7 2.79 -43.80 -2.76
N PHE A 8 3.35 -42.90 -1.96
CA PHE A 8 2.57 -42.03 -1.08
C PHE A 8 2.01 -40.87 -1.95
N GLY A 9 0.73 -40.90 -2.21
CA GLY A 9 0.00 -39.75 -2.70
C GLY A 9 -0.10 -38.74 -1.56
N VAL A 10 0.58 -37.60 -1.70
CA VAL A 10 0.36 -36.46 -0.81
C VAL A 10 -0.95 -35.83 -1.25
N TYR A 11 -2.05 -36.18 -0.62
CA TYR A 11 -3.27 -35.39 -0.65
C TYR A 11 -3.03 -34.18 0.22
N GLY A 12 -2.93 -33.00 -0.40
CA GLY A 12 -2.96 -31.75 0.35
C GLY A 12 -4.26 -31.70 1.16
N GLN A 13 -4.15 -31.75 2.46
CA GLN A 13 -5.28 -31.48 3.35
C GLN A 13 -5.61 -30.00 3.22
N VAL A 14 -6.72 -29.70 2.57
CA VAL A 14 -7.36 -28.38 2.70
C VAL A 14 -7.72 -28.26 4.19
N SER A 15 -7.06 -27.33 4.88
CA SER A 15 -7.35 -27.04 6.28
C SER A 15 -8.82 -26.69 6.44
N GLU A 16 -9.56 -27.36 7.31
CA GLU A 16 -10.96 -27.07 7.64
C GLU A 16 -11.19 -25.65 8.20
N ALA A 17 -10.12 -24.87 8.40
CA ALA A 17 -10.19 -23.51 8.94
C ALA A 17 -10.77 -22.47 7.99
N ASP A 18 -10.93 -22.77 6.69
CA ASP A 18 -11.46 -21.83 5.70
C ASP A 18 -12.97 -22.00 5.39
N THR A 19 -13.63 -22.98 5.95
CA THR A 19 -15.09 -23.06 5.89
C THR A 19 -15.70 -22.25 7.02
N VAL A 20 -15.97 -20.97 6.77
CA VAL A 20 -16.99 -20.24 7.54
C VAL A 20 -18.25 -21.08 7.40
N GLY A 21 -18.66 -21.74 8.48
CA GLY A 21 -19.79 -22.69 8.45
C GLY A 21 -20.99 -22.02 7.80
N GLN A 22 -21.58 -22.66 6.77
CA GLN A 22 -22.75 -22.17 6.04
C GLN A 22 -23.92 -21.77 6.96
N SER A 23 -23.92 -22.24 8.20
CA SER A 23 -24.93 -21.94 9.22
C SER A 23 -24.78 -20.56 9.88
N ALA A 24 -23.61 -19.89 9.76
CA ALA A 24 -23.36 -18.61 10.45
C ALA A 24 -24.14 -17.44 9.84
N TYR A 25 -24.41 -17.50 8.53
CA TYR A 25 -25.09 -16.44 7.80
C TYR A 25 -26.12 -17.02 6.82
N PRO A 26 -27.34 -17.36 7.27
CA PRO A 26 -28.34 -18.06 6.44
C PRO A 26 -28.87 -17.26 5.25
N PHE A 27 -28.59 -15.95 5.22
CA PHE A 27 -28.95 -15.06 4.11
C PHE A 27 -27.90 -15.03 2.99
N ILE A 28 -26.74 -15.68 3.17
CA ILE A 28 -25.71 -15.78 2.13
C ILE A 28 -25.93 -17.06 1.33
N SER A 29 -26.09 -16.92 0.01
CA SER A 29 -26.14 -18.06 -0.91
C SER A 29 -24.71 -18.44 -1.32
N TYR A 30 -24.10 -19.39 -0.62
CA TYR A 30 -22.75 -19.90 -0.95
C TYR A 30 -22.72 -20.67 -2.27
N GLU A 31 -23.86 -21.19 -2.74
CA GLU A 31 -23.98 -21.86 -4.04
C GLU A 31 -23.80 -20.90 -5.22
N ALA A 32 -24.06 -19.59 -5.00
CA ALA A 32 -23.82 -18.55 -5.99
C ALA A 32 -22.37 -18.06 -6.03
N ASP A 33 -21.51 -18.49 -5.10
CA ASP A 33 -20.11 -18.11 -5.01
C ASP A 33 -19.28 -18.98 -5.97
N THR A 34 -19.33 -18.64 -7.25
CA THR A 34 -18.67 -19.39 -8.31
C THR A 34 -17.78 -18.46 -9.16
N LEU A 35 -16.61 -18.97 -9.53
CA LEU A 35 -15.75 -18.31 -10.50
C LEU A 35 -16.23 -18.62 -11.93
N ILE A 36 -16.63 -17.58 -12.66
CA ILE A 36 -16.98 -17.71 -14.08
C ILE A 36 -15.71 -17.57 -14.91
N ASN A 37 -15.47 -18.50 -15.85
CA ASN A 37 -14.27 -18.56 -16.70
C ASN A 37 -12.94 -18.64 -15.92
N PRO A 38 -12.78 -19.58 -14.99
CA PRO A 38 -11.58 -19.67 -14.14
C PRO A 38 -10.29 -19.89 -14.93
N ALA A 39 -10.35 -20.41 -16.17
CA ALA A 39 -9.19 -20.62 -17.03
C ALA A 39 -8.42 -19.32 -17.33
N GLN A 40 -9.08 -18.18 -17.36
CA GLN A 40 -8.42 -16.89 -17.56
C GLN A 40 -7.61 -16.42 -16.34
N LEU A 41 -7.91 -16.96 -15.16
CA LEU A 41 -7.16 -16.71 -13.93
C LEU A 41 -5.99 -17.69 -13.73
N GLN A 42 -5.78 -18.63 -14.62
CA GLN A 42 -4.70 -19.63 -14.50
C GLN A 42 -3.33 -18.99 -14.26
N PRO A 43 -2.89 -17.93 -15.00
CA PRO A 43 -1.61 -17.29 -14.74
C PRO A 43 -1.48 -16.67 -13.35
N PHE A 44 -2.59 -16.22 -12.77
CA PHE A 44 -2.63 -15.72 -11.39
C PHE A 44 -2.48 -16.88 -10.39
N PHE A 45 -3.21 -17.98 -10.57
CA PHE A 45 -3.09 -19.16 -9.70
C PHE A 45 -1.71 -19.81 -9.78
N ASP A 46 -1.09 -19.83 -10.98
CA ASP A 46 0.28 -20.34 -11.16
C ASP A 46 1.29 -19.50 -10.37
N LYS A 47 1.11 -18.18 -10.28
CA LYS A 47 1.96 -17.32 -9.45
C LYS A 47 1.74 -17.57 -7.96
N LEU A 48 0.50 -17.72 -7.51
CA LEU A 48 0.20 -18.06 -6.12
C LEU A 48 0.82 -19.41 -5.73
N LEU A 49 0.73 -20.41 -6.60
CA LEU A 49 1.33 -21.72 -6.37
C LEU A 49 2.87 -21.64 -6.26
N LYS A 50 3.51 -20.77 -7.07
CA LYS A 50 4.96 -20.53 -6.95
C LYS A 50 5.31 -19.91 -5.60
N LEU A 51 4.56 -18.91 -5.13
CA LEU A 51 4.77 -18.31 -3.82
C LEU A 51 4.59 -19.35 -2.69
N GLU A 52 3.55 -20.17 -2.77
CA GLU A 52 3.29 -21.26 -1.80
C GLU A 52 4.44 -22.29 -1.77
N ASN A 53 5.12 -22.49 -2.88
CA ASN A 53 6.31 -23.36 -2.99
C ASN A 53 7.64 -22.64 -2.66
N GLY A 54 7.60 -21.43 -2.10
CA GLY A 54 8.77 -20.70 -1.62
C GLY A 54 9.49 -19.85 -2.68
N ASP A 55 8.84 -19.54 -3.81
CA ASP A 55 9.37 -18.54 -4.74
C ASP A 55 9.40 -17.16 -4.06
N SER A 56 10.50 -16.44 -4.20
CA SER A 56 10.69 -15.09 -3.65
C SER A 56 10.11 -13.98 -4.54
N SER A 57 9.36 -14.32 -5.59
CA SER A 57 8.72 -13.33 -6.44
C SER A 57 7.60 -12.58 -5.70
N GLN A 58 7.35 -11.33 -6.09
CA GLN A 58 6.27 -10.51 -5.56
C GLN A 58 5.05 -10.55 -6.48
N LEU A 59 3.86 -10.72 -5.90
CA LEU A 59 2.59 -10.60 -6.60
C LEU A 59 1.85 -9.35 -6.11
N SER A 60 1.58 -8.42 -7.04
CA SER A 60 0.79 -7.22 -6.76
C SER A 60 -0.66 -7.41 -7.18
N ILE A 61 -1.59 -7.10 -6.28
CA ILE A 61 -3.03 -7.12 -6.53
C ILE A 61 -3.55 -5.69 -6.38
N LEU A 62 -4.12 -5.14 -7.47
CA LEU A 62 -4.80 -3.85 -7.43
C LEU A 62 -6.30 -4.07 -7.22
N HIS A 63 -6.82 -3.60 -6.10
CA HIS A 63 -8.23 -3.67 -5.75
C HIS A 63 -8.87 -2.30 -5.94
N ILE A 64 -9.76 -2.17 -6.92
CA ILE A 64 -10.46 -0.93 -7.26
C ILE A 64 -11.94 -1.09 -6.91
N GLY A 65 -12.52 -0.07 -6.29
CA GLY A 65 -13.92 -0.05 -5.93
C GLY A 65 -14.40 1.36 -5.56
N ASP A 66 -15.58 1.43 -5.02
CA ASP A 66 -16.23 2.67 -4.58
C ASP A 66 -15.96 2.98 -3.09
N SER A 67 -16.82 3.75 -2.44
CA SER A 67 -16.72 4.12 -1.03
C SER A 67 -16.66 2.93 -0.05
N HIS A 68 -17.07 1.71 -0.47
CA HIS A 68 -16.94 0.51 0.35
C HIS A 68 -15.49 0.03 0.47
N MET A 69 -14.60 0.46 -0.43
CA MET A 69 -13.16 0.23 -0.32
C MET A 69 -12.48 1.23 0.62
N GLN A 70 -13.12 2.38 0.86
CA GLN A 70 -12.60 3.39 1.78
C GLN A 70 -12.52 2.82 3.20
N ALA A 71 -11.52 3.25 3.97
CA ALA A 71 -11.20 2.73 5.31
C ALA A 71 -10.70 1.27 5.34
N ASP A 72 -10.53 0.62 4.18
CA ASP A 72 -9.79 -0.63 4.00
C ASP A 72 -10.39 -1.87 4.73
N PHE A 73 -11.68 -1.85 5.09
CA PHE A 73 -12.27 -2.99 5.80
C PHE A 73 -12.25 -4.28 4.97
N LEU A 74 -12.73 -4.22 3.72
CA LEU A 74 -12.77 -5.39 2.84
C LEU A 74 -11.38 -5.69 2.26
N SER A 75 -10.71 -4.68 1.73
CA SER A 75 -9.39 -4.85 1.11
C SER A 75 -8.34 -5.32 2.13
N ARG A 76 -8.42 -4.89 3.39
CA ARG A 76 -7.59 -5.40 4.47
C ARG A 76 -7.81 -6.89 4.71
N GLN A 77 -9.06 -7.34 4.81
CA GLN A 77 -9.37 -8.76 5.01
C GLN A 77 -8.78 -9.62 3.88
N VAL A 78 -8.95 -9.19 2.63
CA VAL A 78 -8.36 -9.87 1.47
C VAL A 78 -6.84 -9.88 1.58
N ARG A 79 -6.21 -8.73 1.80
CA ARG A 79 -4.75 -8.60 1.94
C ARG A 79 -4.22 -9.49 3.08
N THR A 80 -4.82 -9.43 4.27
CA THR A 80 -4.41 -10.23 5.43
C THR A 80 -4.40 -11.72 5.11
N ARG A 81 -5.49 -12.25 4.52
CA ARG A 81 -5.57 -13.67 4.18
C ARG A 81 -4.54 -14.10 3.14
N PHE A 82 -4.31 -13.27 2.11
CA PHE A 82 -3.25 -13.55 1.14
C PHE A 82 -1.86 -13.52 1.77
N GLN A 83 -1.57 -12.53 2.61
CA GLN A 83 -0.27 -12.39 3.25
C GLN A 83 0.00 -13.49 4.29
N GLN A 84 -1.00 -13.92 5.04
CA GLN A 84 -0.87 -15.04 5.97
C GLN A 84 -0.57 -16.36 5.25
N ARG A 85 -1.13 -16.56 4.06
CA ARG A 85 -0.95 -17.80 3.31
C ARG A 85 0.28 -17.81 2.41
N PHE A 86 0.56 -16.71 1.72
CA PHE A 86 1.56 -16.64 0.64
C PHE A 86 2.78 -15.80 0.99
N GLY A 87 2.83 -15.22 2.18
CA GLY A 87 3.94 -14.40 2.65
C GLY A 87 3.63 -12.91 2.67
N ASN A 88 4.21 -12.22 3.64
CA ASN A 88 4.01 -10.78 3.86
C ASN A 88 4.98 -9.97 2.98
N ALA A 89 4.45 -9.26 1.99
CA ALA A 89 5.19 -8.37 1.10
C ALA A 89 5.03 -6.87 1.47
N GLY A 90 4.68 -6.60 2.72
CA GLY A 90 4.46 -5.25 3.23
C GLY A 90 3.01 -4.77 3.08
N ARG A 91 2.74 -3.58 3.61
CA ARG A 91 1.38 -3.01 3.64
C ARG A 91 0.85 -2.64 2.25
N GLY A 92 1.72 -2.36 1.28
CA GLY A 92 1.35 -1.87 -0.03
C GLY A 92 1.09 -0.36 -0.05
N LEU A 93 0.16 0.10 -0.92
CA LEU A 93 -0.13 1.53 -1.09
C LEU A 93 -0.67 2.15 0.20
N VAL A 94 -0.04 3.25 0.61
CA VAL A 94 -0.41 4.09 1.74
C VAL A 94 -0.57 5.53 1.26
N PHE A 95 -1.67 6.17 1.62
CA PHE A 95 -1.87 7.60 1.41
C PHE A 95 -2.21 8.27 2.76
N PRO A 96 -1.76 9.50 3.04
CA PRO A 96 -2.01 10.18 4.31
C PRO A 96 -3.47 10.65 4.41
N LEU A 97 -4.39 9.70 4.54
CA LEU A 97 -5.84 9.95 4.45
C LEU A 97 -6.34 10.89 5.53
N ARG A 98 -5.78 10.82 6.75
CA ARG A 98 -6.13 11.74 7.83
C ARG A 98 -5.70 13.16 7.53
N VAL A 99 -4.50 13.34 6.96
CA VAL A 99 -4.00 14.65 6.50
C VAL A 99 -4.89 15.20 5.39
N ALA A 100 -5.40 14.34 4.51
CA ALA A 100 -6.36 14.67 3.47
C ALA A 100 -7.81 14.88 3.98
N GLY A 101 -8.05 14.81 5.30
CA GLY A 101 -9.37 15.01 5.91
C GLY A 101 -10.37 13.91 5.55
N THR A 102 -9.95 12.66 5.52
CA THR A 102 -10.82 11.50 5.28
C THR A 102 -10.48 10.34 6.21
N ASN A 103 -11.30 9.27 6.18
CA ASN A 103 -11.14 8.12 7.05
C ASN A 103 -9.86 7.34 6.72
N GLU A 104 -9.13 6.99 7.75
CA GLU A 104 -7.87 6.26 7.69
C GLU A 104 -8.08 4.81 8.12
N PRO A 105 -7.43 3.83 7.47
CA PRO A 105 -7.40 2.44 7.92
C PRO A 105 -6.85 2.27 9.33
N THR A 106 -7.02 1.09 9.91
CA THR A 106 -6.56 0.81 11.28
C THR A 106 -5.13 0.30 11.34
N ASP A 107 -4.53 -0.05 10.20
CA ASP A 107 -3.19 -0.64 10.07
C ASP A 107 -2.08 0.39 9.80
N TYR A 108 -2.41 1.67 9.74
CA TYR A 108 -1.45 2.78 9.77
C TYR A 108 -2.06 4.06 10.33
N ARG A 109 -1.21 5.03 10.60
CA ARG A 109 -1.58 6.39 11.02
C ARG A 109 -0.79 7.41 10.21
N SER A 110 -1.45 8.51 9.87
CA SER A 110 -0.77 9.69 9.32
C SER A 110 -0.96 10.93 10.21
N ALA A 111 0.06 11.77 10.24
CA ALA A 111 0.06 13.03 10.98
C ALA A 111 0.83 14.10 10.21
N SER A 112 0.60 15.36 10.55
CA SER A 112 1.32 16.49 9.98
C SER A 112 1.36 17.65 10.97
N ASN A 113 2.37 18.52 10.83
CA ASN A 113 2.50 19.76 11.59
C ASN A 113 1.84 20.98 10.93
N VAL A 114 1.38 20.82 9.68
CA VAL A 114 0.75 21.91 8.90
C VAL A 114 -0.54 21.44 8.24
N ASN A 115 -1.35 22.37 7.78
CA ASN A 115 -2.52 22.09 6.96
C ASN A 115 -2.11 21.87 5.50
N TRP A 116 -2.77 20.94 4.84
CA TRP A 116 -2.59 20.61 3.43
C TRP A 116 -3.86 20.94 2.64
N THR A 117 -3.70 21.53 1.48
CA THR A 117 -4.79 21.62 0.51
C THR A 117 -5.00 20.25 -0.12
N THR A 118 -6.26 19.82 -0.20
CA THR A 118 -6.61 18.49 -0.70
C THR A 118 -7.42 18.59 -1.98
N GLY A 119 -6.95 17.93 -3.04
CA GLY A 119 -7.70 17.65 -4.25
C GLY A 119 -8.28 16.24 -4.21
N LYS A 120 -9.55 16.06 -4.60
CA LYS A 120 -10.23 14.76 -4.59
C LYS A 120 -10.94 14.55 -5.94
N ILE A 121 -10.90 13.30 -6.44
CA ILE A 121 -11.62 12.93 -7.66
C ILE A 121 -13.15 13.03 -7.47
N VAL A 122 -13.62 12.74 -6.24
CA VAL A 122 -15.01 12.93 -5.83
C VAL A 122 -15.17 14.33 -5.23
N GLY A 123 -16.13 15.08 -5.73
CA GLY A 123 -16.39 16.45 -5.28
C GLY A 123 -15.99 17.50 -6.30
N GLN A 124 -16.05 18.76 -5.88
CA GLN A 124 -15.82 19.90 -6.76
C GLN A 124 -14.35 20.36 -6.80
N ASN A 125 -13.63 20.15 -5.71
CA ASN A 125 -12.23 20.58 -5.62
C ASN A 125 -11.29 19.47 -6.11
N ARG A 126 -10.65 19.72 -7.25
CA ARG A 126 -9.65 18.84 -7.87
C ARG A 126 -8.26 19.50 -7.92
N ASP A 127 -8.03 20.53 -7.15
CA ASP A 127 -6.73 21.18 -7.02
C ASP A 127 -6.14 20.90 -5.62
N PRO A 128 -4.96 20.27 -5.50
CA PRO A 128 -4.12 19.69 -6.57
C PRO A 128 -4.78 18.52 -7.29
N GLU A 129 -4.38 18.27 -8.53
CA GLU A 129 -4.95 17.20 -9.36
C GLU A 129 -4.80 15.84 -8.66
N PRO A 130 -5.91 15.06 -8.50
CA PRO A 130 -5.87 13.77 -7.84
C PRO A 130 -5.02 12.74 -8.57
N GLY A 131 -4.20 11.99 -7.82
CA GLY A 131 -3.37 10.92 -8.34
C GLY A 131 -4.06 9.55 -8.35
N ILE A 132 -3.26 8.49 -8.28
CA ILE A 132 -3.73 7.09 -8.42
C ILE A 132 -4.71 6.66 -7.31
N SER A 133 -4.60 7.22 -6.11
CA SER A 133 -5.55 6.96 -5.01
C SER A 133 -6.84 7.79 -5.12
N GLY A 134 -6.96 8.63 -6.15
CA GLY A 134 -8.07 9.58 -6.31
C GLY A 134 -7.99 10.79 -5.38
N ILE A 135 -6.86 10.99 -4.70
CA ILE A 135 -6.61 12.08 -3.75
C ILE A 135 -5.18 12.61 -3.96
N SER A 136 -5.00 13.91 -3.76
CA SER A 136 -3.69 14.57 -3.68
C SER A 136 -3.69 15.59 -2.56
N VAL A 137 -2.51 15.83 -1.98
CA VAL A 137 -2.31 16.87 -0.96
C VAL A 137 -1.17 17.79 -1.34
N ARG A 138 -1.32 19.09 -1.08
CA ARG A 138 -0.32 20.12 -1.37
C ARG A 138 -0.15 21.06 -0.19
N THR A 139 1.10 21.43 0.09
CA THR A 139 1.44 22.53 1.00
C THR A 139 2.38 23.51 0.34
N SER A 140 2.24 24.80 0.69
CA SER A 140 3.20 25.86 0.37
C SER A 140 4.11 26.21 1.56
N GLN A 141 4.07 25.43 2.62
CA GLN A 141 4.85 25.69 3.83
C GLN A 141 6.12 24.83 3.83
N SER A 142 7.28 25.47 3.68
CA SER A 142 8.56 24.81 3.90
C SER A 142 8.68 24.37 5.36
N GLY A 143 9.21 23.17 5.60
CA GLY A 143 9.24 22.52 6.92
C GLY A 143 7.94 21.79 7.26
N GLY A 144 6.91 21.86 6.41
CA GLY A 144 5.73 20.99 6.53
C GLY A 144 6.10 19.53 6.31
N TYR A 145 5.61 18.63 7.17
CA TYR A 145 5.89 17.21 7.04
C TYR A 145 4.63 16.35 7.13
N ILE A 146 4.74 15.16 6.58
CA ILE A 146 3.79 14.06 6.74
C ILE A 146 4.53 12.91 7.41
N ASP A 147 4.01 12.45 8.53
CA ASP A 147 4.43 11.23 9.22
C ASP A 147 3.48 10.10 8.84
N ILE A 148 4.05 8.95 8.51
CA ILE A 148 3.33 7.69 8.34
C ILE A 148 3.89 6.69 9.33
N THR A 149 3.01 6.07 10.11
CA THR A 149 3.35 4.98 11.03
C THR A 149 2.51 3.77 10.69
N THR A 150 3.14 2.68 10.27
CA THR A 150 2.46 1.38 10.11
C THR A 150 2.25 0.72 11.45
N LEU A 151 1.13 0.03 11.59
CA LEU A 151 0.74 -0.68 12.81
C LEU A 151 0.59 -2.16 12.46
N ASN A 152 1.19 -3.03 13.28
CA ASN A 152 1.02 -4.46 13.13
C ASN A 152 -0.44 -4.84 13.35
N HIS A 153 -0.95 -5.74 12.54
CA HIS A 153 -2.35 -6.14 12.57
C HIS A 153 -2.51 -7.61 12.14
N ASP A 154 -3.40 -8.33 12.84
CA ASP A 154 -3.74 -9.72 12.52
C ASP A 154 -2.48 -10.62 12.39
N ASP A 155 -1.53 -10.51 13.32
CA ASP A 155 -0.24 -11.23 13.36
C ASP A 155 0.70 -10.94 12.17
N LEU A 156 0.41 -9.90 11.38
CA LEU A 156 1.28 -9.40 10.33
C LEU A 156 2.12 -8.24 10.84
N ASP A 157 3.44 -8.33 10.63
CA ASP A 157 4.38 -7.23 10.86
C ASP A 157 4.46 -6.38 9.60
N TYR A 158 4.11 -5.09 9.72
CA TYR A 158 4.19 -4.12 8.65
C TYR A 158 5.40 -3.19 8.74
N ALA A 159 6.45 -3.62 9.45
CA ALA A 159 7.76 -2.98 9.31
C ALA A 159 8.24 -3.07 7.86
N PHE A 160 8.86 -2.00 7.38
CA PHE A 160 9.35 -1.89 6.01
C PHE A 160 10.80 -1.42 5.99
N ASP A 161 11.56 -1.85 5.01
CA ASP A 161 12.94 -1.45 4.76
C ASP A 161 13.08 -0.55 3.52
N GLN A 162 11.97 -0.26 2.86
CA GLN A 162 11.92 0.63 1.71
C GLN A 162 10.55 1.30 1.54
N VAL A 163 10.54 2.49 0.99
CA VAL A 163 9.32 3.16 0.52
C VAL A 163 9.51 3.64 -0.90
N THR A 164 8.43 3.65 -1.67
CA THR A 164 8.38 4.34 -2.95
C THR A 164 7.47 5.54 -2.80
N LEU A 165 8.02 6.74 -2.90
CA LEU A 165 7.26 7.97 -2.83
C LEU A 165 6.75 8.35 -4.23
N ILE A 166 5.43 8.54 -4.35
CA ILE A 166 4.79 9.07 -5.56
C ILE A 166 4.54 10.56 -5.33
N HIS A 167 5.14 11.40 -6.18
CA HIS A 167 5.11 12.85 -5.97
C HIS A 167 5.11 13.61 -7.30
N ALA A 168 4.66 14.88 -7.25
CA ALA A 168 4.87 15.81 -8.36
C ALA A 168 6.35 16.21 -8.43
N LYS A 169 6.83 16.44 -9.64
CA LYS A 169 8.20 16.86 -9.92
C LYS A 169 8.21 17.93 -10.98
N ASP A 170 8.61 19.12 -10.60
CA ASP A 170 8.92 20.26 -11.46
C ASP A 170 9.80 21.23 -10.70
N SER A 171 10.27 22.27 -11.34
CA SER A 171 11.18 23.28 -10.74
C SER A 171 10.51 24.13 -9.63
N LEU A 172 9.19 24.03 -9.46
CA LEU A 172 8.45 24.77 -8.46
C LEU A 172 8.16 23.94 -7.21
N GLN A 173 8.39 22.62 -7.27
CA GLN A 173 8.15 21.73 -6.11
C GLN A 173 9.30 21.84 -5.12
N PHE A 174 8.95 21.82 -3.82
CA PHE A 174 9.94 21.67 -2.74
C PHE A 174 10.68 20.33 -2.84
N ASP A 175 11.92 20.31 -2.40
CA ASP A 175 12.62 19.07 -2.13
C ASP A 175 12.00 18.34 -0.94
N CYS A 176 12.20 17.06 -0.84
CA CYS A 176 11.69 16.25 0.26
C CYS A 176 12.82 15.55 1.01
N ARG A 177 12.90 15.79 2.32
CA ARG A 177 13.73 15.00 3.22
C ARG A 177 12.92 13.84 3.77
N ILE A 178 13.45 12.63 3.65
CA ILE A 178 12.81 11.40 4.12
C ILE A 178 13.64 10.81 5.25
N THR A 179 13.04 10.60 6.41
CA THR A 179 13.73 10.10 7.60
C THR A 179 12.95 8.95 8.26
N ASP A 180 13.68 8.09 8.98
CA ASP A 180 13.12 7.03 9.83
C ASP A 180 12.67 7.54 11.21
N SER A 181 12.33 6.63 12.11
CA SER A 181 11.86 6.93 13.46
C SER A 181 12.90 7.65 14.34
N GLU A 182 14.19 7.50 14.05
CA GLU A 182 15.26 8.18 14.77
C GLU A 182 15.55 9.58 14.20
N LEU A 183 14.94 9.93 13.07
CA LEU A 183 15.18 11.16 12.31
C LEU A 183 16.66 11.39 11.91
N LYS A 184 17.46 10.32 11.97
CA LYS A 184 18.89 10.35 11.68
C LYS A 184 19.21 10.01 10.22
N PHE A 185 18.46 9.09 9.64
CA PHE A 185 18.59 8.78 8.23
C PHE A 185 17.82 9.87 7.46
N GLY A 186 18.48 10.47 6.50
CA GLY A 186 17.86 11.51 5.68
C GLY A 186 18.20 11.28 4.21
N TYR A 187 17.18 11.15 3.38
CA TYR A 187 17.30 11.18 1.95
C TYR A 187 16.64 12.45 1.42
N LEU A 188 17.42 13.33 0.79
CA LEU A 188 16.88 14.52 0.15
C LEU A 188 16.59 14.20 -1.31
N MET A 189 15.33 14.25 -1.68
CA MET A 189 14.92 14.20 -3.07
C MET A 189 14.95 15.60 -3.65
N SER A 190 15.71 15.80 -4.71
CA SER A 190 15.62 17.04 -5.47
C SER A 190 14.44 16.99 -6.43
N ALA A 191 13.59 17.99 -6.36
CA ALA A 191 12.53 18.23 -7.34
C ALA A 191 13.05 18.83 -8.67
N ALA A 192 14.34 19.13 -8.74
CA ALA A 192 14.95 19.98 -9.77
C ALA A 192 15.15 19.34 -11.16
N ASP A 193 14.46 18.25 -11.51
CA ASP A 193 14.48 17.75 -12.88
C ASP A 193 13.44 18.46 -13.76
N THR A 194 13.81 18.66 -15.00
CA THR A 194 13.19 19.57 -15.97
C THR A 194 11.90 19.06 -16.63
N GLU A 195 11.44 17.86 -16.31
CA GLU A 195 10.20 17.32 -16.88
C GLU A 195 9.07 17.38 -15.86
N ASN A 196 7.99 18.09 -16.20
CA ASN A 196 6.78 18.13 -15.38
C ASN A 196 6.09 16.76 -15.40
N GLY A 197 5.64 16.29 -14.24
CA GLY A 197 4.93 15.02 -14.17
C GLY A 197 4.81 14.46 -12.76
N THR A 198 4.34 13.22 -12.71
CA THR A 198 4.30 12.40 -11.49
C THR A 198 5.43 11.38 -11.56
N TYR A 199 6.22 11.33 -10.51
CA TYR A 199 7.40 10.49 -10.41
C TYR A 199 7.31 9.51 -9.25
N GLN A 200 8.09 8.44 -9.36
CA GLN A 200 8.29 7.48 -8.28
C GLN A 200 9.74 7.52 -7.85
N THR A 201 9.97 7.78 -6.58
CA THR A 201 11.31 7.73 -5.99
C THR A 201 11.37 6.64 -4.96
N TRP A 202 12.30 5.72 -5.18
CA TRP A 202 12.56 4.59 -4.29
C TRP A 202 13.57 5.00 -3.20
N VAL A 203 13.21 4.77 -1.94
CA VAL A 203 14.00 5.14 -0.77
C VAL A 203 14.20 3.92 0.12
N PRO A 204 15.42 3.34 0.16
CA PRO A 204 15.75 2.25 1.05
C PRO A 204 16.10 2.77 2.46
N PHE A 205 15.80 1.95 3.47
CA PHE A 205 16.26 2.15 4.84
C PHE A 205 17.29 1.10 5.21
N THR A 206 18.21 1.45 6.11
CA THR A 206 19.29 0.55 6.55
C THR A 206 18.79 -0.55 7.49
N LYS A 207 17.62 -0.34 8.11
CA LYS A 207 16.95 -1.27 9.02
C LYS A 207 15.45 -1.17 8.82
N PRO A 208 14.69 -2.26 9.01
CA PRO A 208 13.25 -2.19 9.02
C PRO A 208 12.75 -1.18 10.06
N THR A 209 11.74 -0.40 9.67
CA THR A 209 11.09 0.62 10.49
C THR A 209 9.58 0.56 10.28
N ASN A 210 8.82 1.01 11.27
CA ASN A 210 7.37 1.21 11.14
C ASN A 210 7.00 2.69 10.90
N PHE A 211 8.01 3.56 10.75
CA PHE A 211 7.80 4.99 10.66
C PHE A 211 8.60 5.60 9.51
N VAL A 212 7.97 6.53 8.80
CA VAL A 212 8.65 7.43 7.86
C VAL A 212 8.09 8.85 8.02
N ARG A 213 9.00 9.83 8.03
CA ARG A 213 8.68 11.25 7.89
C ARG A 213 9.10 11.72 6.51
N ILE A 214 8.19 12.40 5.83
CA ILE A 214 8.42 13.06 4.55
C ILE A 214 8.25 14.56 4.80
N GLN A 215 9.36 15.30 4.83
CA GLN A 215 9.39 16.74 5.12
C GLN A 215 9.67 17.52 3.85
N ALA A 216 8.84 18.51 3.57
CA ALA A 216 9.00 19.43 2.46
C ALA A 216 10.04 20.51 2.81
N GLU A 217 11.04 20.72 1.96
CA GLU A 217 12.12 21.70 2.16
C GLU A 217 12.27 22.60 0.93
N GLN A 218 12.10 23.90 1.14
CA GLN A 218 12.41 24.89 0.12
C GLN A 218 13.94 25.06 0.06
N THR A 219 14.55 24.64 -1.03
CA THR A 219 16.00 24.75 -1.24
C THR A 219 16.37 25.82 -2.28
N SER A 220 15.37 26.38 -2.99
CA SER A 220 15.55 27.50 -3.91
C SER A 220 14.37 28.48 -3.84
N GLU A 221 14.62 29.73 -4.23
CA GLU A 221 13.60 30.78 -4.22
C GLU A 221 12.47 30.54 -5.23
N SER A 222 12.70 29.76 -6.27
CA SER A 222 11.68 29.43 -7.29
C SER A 222 10.66 28.41 -6.80
N GLN A 223 11.03 27.60 -5.81
CA GLN A 223 10.14 26.56 -5.27
C GLN A 223 9.04 27.19 -4.40
N ASN A 224 7.81 26.70 -4.52
CA ASN A 224 6.66 27.29 -3.84
C ASN A 224 5.69 26.27 -3.22
N ALA A 225 5.81 24.99 -3.51
CA ALA A 225 4.91 23.97 -2.97
C ALA A 225 5.56 22.58 -2.93
N ALA A 226 4.99 21.70 -2.12
CA ALA A 226 5.18 20.24 -2.22
C ALA A 226 3.82 19.58 -2.49
N THR A 227 3.76 18.69 -3.49
CA THR A 227 2.53 17.99 -3.89
C THR A 227 2.78 16.50 -3.91
N PHE A 228 1.95 15.76 -3.17
CA PHE A 228 1.94 14.30 -3.15
C PHE A 228 0.63 13.79 -3.74
N SER A 229 0.75 12.89 -4.72
CA SER A 229 -0.35 12.33 -5.47
C SER A 229 -0.34 10.82 -5.31
N GLY A 230 -1.17 10.29 -4.45
CA GLY A 230 -1.24 8.85 -4.17
C GLY A 230 -2.03 8.09 -5.20
#